data_4b6a2ec5314595576d872db183d85130
#
_entry.id   4b6a2ec5314595576d872db183d85130
#
_cell.length_a   1.000
_cell.length_b   1.000
_cell.length_c   1.000
_cell.angle_alpha   90.00
_cell.angle_beta   90.00
_cell.angle_gamma   90.00
#
_symmetry.space_group_name_H-M   'P 1'
#
loop_
_entity.id
_entity.type
_entity.pdbx_description
1 polymer ?
#
loop_
_entity_poly.entity_id
_entity_poly.type
_entity_poly.pdbx_seq_one_letter_code
_entity_poly.pdbx_strand_id
1 'polypeptide(L)'
;GWKERWAVAPPDAVDMPQRNVMALLPAREDTDRPNEFVVVSAHYDHIGVGGAVAGDSINNGADDNATGTTAVVLLAEAMAKMPAPRRNVLFVCFAAEERGLLGSKAFCEEPPLPLDRVIANLNIEMIGRPERGNEGKAWVTGSGYSDFAAICDQAMAKTGGALVDFRMANQLFAQSDNFSFVRKGVVAHSISAGSLHSDYHAPGDEVAKLDIPHMTKIIRGLLDVTLALTDRDNPPVWSEKGEAVLKRLRR
;
A
#
# COMPACT_ATOMS: atom_id res chain seq x y z
N GLY A 1 -7.72 3.23 23.14
CA GLY A 1 -8.22 2.12 22.35
C GLY A 1 -8.87 2.59 21.07
N TRP A 2 -8.43 2.10 19.94
CA TRP A 2 -9.01 2.36 18.64
C TRP A 2 -10.40 1.75 18.59
N LYS A 3 -11.41 2.57 18.33
CA LYS A 3 -12.75 2.07 18.03
C LYS A 3 -12.84 1.83 16.53
N GLU A 4 -13.20 0.62 16.16
CA GLU A 4 -13.60 0.27 14.79
C GLU A 4 -14.73 1.23 14.34
N ARG A 5 -14.50 1.98 13.27
CA ARG A 5 -15.49 2.94 12.78
C ARG A 5 -16.11 2.54 11.44
N TRP A 6 -15.53 1.54 10.76
CA TRP A 6 -15.85 1.30 9.36
C TRP A 6 -16.30 -0.13 9.16
N ALA A 7 -17.56 -0.30 8.78
CA ALA A 7 -18.10 -1.55 8.28
C ALA A 7 -18.63 -1.31 6.87
N VAL A 8 -18.02 -1.94 5.88
CA VAL A 8 -18.54 -1.98 4.52
C VAL A 8 -19.06 -3.40 4.29
N ALA A 9 -20.36 -3.53 4.07
CA ALA A 9 -20.94 -4.82 3.70
C ALA A 9 -20.77 -5.02 2.18
N PRO A 10 -20.23 -6.18 1.72
CA PRO A 10 -20.23 -6.50 0.30
C PRO A 10 -21.68 -6.62 -0.19
N PRO A 11 -21.95 -6.25 -1.48
CA PRO A 11 -23.30 -6.21 -2.02
C PRO A 11 -24.09 -7.52 -1.92
N ASP A 12 -23.38 -8.64 -1.86
CA ASP A 12 -23.95 -10.00 -1.92
C ASP A 12 -23.83 -10.77 -0.59
N ALA A 13 -23.19 -10.18 0.42
CA ALA A 13 -23.06 -10.82 1.72
C ALA A 13 -24.19 -10.36 2.63
N VAL A 14 -25.07 -11.27 2.93
CA VAL A 14 -26.07 -11.10 3.99
C VAL A 14 -25.32 -10.85 5.29
N ASP A 15 -25.31 -9.60 5.74
CA ASP A 15 -24.87 -9.14 7.05
C ASP A 15 -23.42 -9.47 7.52
N MET A 16 -22.45 -9.54 6.59
CA MET A 16 -21.03 -9.60 6.97
C MET A 16 -20.37 -8.22 6.82
N PRO A 17 -20.30 -7.42 7.90
CA PRO A 17 -19.65 -6.11 7.82
C PRO A 17 -18.15 -6.27 7.52
N GLN A 18 -17.70 -5.62 6.45
CA GLN A 18 -16.27 -5.48 6.15
C GLN A 18 -15.69 -4.33 6.97
N ARG A 19 -14.45 -4.47 7.43
CA ARG A 19 -13.81 -3.49 8.33
C ARG A 19 -12.39 -3.22 7.89
N ASN A 20 -12.03 -1.95 7.81
CA ASN A 20 -10.62 -1.59 7.75
C ASN A 20 -9.97 -1.83 9.11
N VAL A 21 -8.83 -2.49 9.14
CA VAL A 21 -8.06 -2.75 10.35
C VAL A 21 -6.92 -1.73 10.42
N MET A 22 -6.79 -1.04 11.54
CA MET A 22 -5.84 0.06 11.67
C MET A 22 -5.04 0.00 12.97
N ALA A 23 -3.78 0.41 12.91
CA ALA A 23 -2.92 0.62 14.06
C ALA A 23 -2.15 1.93 13.92
N LEU A 24 -2.10 2.74 14.97
CA LEU A 24 -1.33 3.98 15.03
C LEU A 24 -0.04 3.76 15.82
N LEU A 25 1.07 4.13 15.22
CA LEU A 25 2.32 4.36 15.92
C LEU A 25 2.48 5.88 16.08
N PRO A 26 2.40 6.42 17.32
CA PRO A 26 2.53 7.84 17.54
C PRO A 26 3.95 8.32 17.28
N ALA A 27 4.05 9.58 16.88
CA ALA A 27 5.33 10.29 16.80
C ALA A 27 5.97 10.42 18.19
N ARG A 28 7.29 10.65 18.23
CA ARG A 28 7.98 10.98 19.49
C ARG A 28 7.42 12.25 20.13
N GLU A 29 7.49 12.32 21.45
CA GLU A 29 6.88 13.44 22.22
C GLU A 29 7.50 14.81 21.91
N ASP A 30 8.80 14.85 21.62
CA ASP A 30 9.57 16.07 21.33
C ASP A 30 9.60 16.44 19.84
N THR A 31 8.69 15.88 19.04
CA THR A 31 8.66 16.13 17.60
C THR A 31 8.16 17.54 17.27
N ASP A 32 8.73 18.11 16.20
CA ASP A 32 8.23 19.33 15.56
C ASP A 32 7.10 19.06 14.55
N ARG A 33 6.66 17.78 14.40
CA ARG A 33 5.65 17.30 13.45
C ARG A 33 4.52 16.48 14.11
N PRO A 34 3.96 16.91 15.26
CA PRO A 34 3.04 16.08 16.06
C PRO A 34 1.72 15.75 15.36
N ASN A 35 1.33 16.55 14.37
CA ASN A 35 0.05 16.44 13.67
C ASN A 35 0.19 15.98 12.22
N GLU A 36 1.37 15.52 11.81
CA GLU A 36 1.58 14.97 10.47
C GLU A 36 1.58 13.43 10.50
N PHE A 37 1.09 12.83 9.41
CA PHE A 37 0.91 11.39 9.31
C PHE A 37 1.49 10.84 8.02
N VAL A 38 2.08 9.66 8.11
CA VAL A 38 2.35 8.76 6.98
C VAL A 38 1.37 7.60 7.10
N VAL A 39 0.69 7.26 6.01
CA VAL A 39 -0.18 6.07 5.94
C VAL A 39 0.55 4.98 5.19
N VAL A 40 0.66 3.80 5.80
CA VAL A 40 1.19 2.57 5.17
C VAL A 40 0.04 1.60 5.05
N SER A 41 -0.28 1.18 3.83
CA SER A 41 -1.49 0.39 3.59
C SER A 41 -1.30 -0.76 2.62
N ALA A 42 -2.20 -1.73 2.72
CA ALA A 42 -2.45 -2.79 1.75
C ALA A 42 -3.89 -3.25 1.92
N HIS A 43 -4.50 -3.90 0.92
CA HIS A 43 -5.77 -4.57 1.13
C HIS A 43 -5.58 -6.00 1.62
N TYR A 44 -6.56 -6.52 2.37
CA TYR A 44 -6.50 -7.87 2.94
C TYR A 44 -7.59 -8.80 2.39
N ASP A 45 -8.49 -8.27 1.59
CA ASP A 45 -9.49 -9.07 0.88
C ASP A 45 -8.92 -9.63 -0.42
N HIS A 46 -9.63 -10.63 -0.95
CA HIS A 46 -9.45 -11.13 -2.32
C HIS A 46 -10.80 -11.53 -2.89
N ILE A 47 -10.83 -11.98 -4.14
CA ILE A 47 -12.07 -12.23 -4.89
C ILE A 47 -12.88 -13.44 -4.39
N GLY A 48 -12.31 -14.30 -3.55
CA GLY A 48 -13.01 -15.42 -2.91
C GLY A 48 -13.27 -16.60 -3.85
N VAL A 49 -14.48 -17.17 -3.83
CA VAL A 49 -14.82 -18.34 -4.65
C VAL A 49 -15.20 -17.90 -6.07
N GLY A 50 -14.56 -18.51 -7.06
CA GLY A 50 -14.73 -18.20 -8.48
C GLY A 50 -14.97 -19.45 -9.34
N GLY A 51 -14.67 -19.33 -10.62
CA GLY A 51 -14.68 -20.46 -11.55
C GLY A 51 -13.60 -21.48 -11.22
N ALA A 52 -13.93 -22.78 -11.24
CA ALA A 52 -12.96 -23.81 -10.92
C ALA A 52 -11.88 -23.95 -12.00
N VAL A 53 -10.62 -24.01 -11.57
CA VAL A 53 -9.45 -24.35 -12.39
C VAL A 53 -8.86 -25.65 -11.87
N ALA A 54 -8.82 -26.69 -12.69
CA ALA A 54 -8.36 -28.03 -12.30
C ALA A 54 -9.07 -28.60 -11.02
N GLY A 55 -10.33 -28.21 -10.81
CA GLY A 55 -11.14 -28.65 -9.68
C GLY A 55 -11.06 -27.76 -8.42
N ASP A 56 -10.19 -26.78 -8.40
CA ASP A 56 -10.09 -25.76 -7.36
C ASP A 56 -10.84 -24.49 -7.78
N SER A 57 -11.70 -23.96 -6.88
CA SER A 57 -12.49 -22.75 -7.10
C SER A 57 -12.19 -21.63 -6.09
N ILE A 58 -11.21 -21.84 -5.20
CA ILE A 58 -10.87 -20.88 -4.15
C ILE A 58 -9.70 -20.02 -4.66
N ASN A 59 -9.95 -18.72 -4.78
CA ASN A 59 -8.89 -17.77 -5.08
C ASN A 59 -8.26 -17.33 -3.75
N ASN A 60 -7.07 -17.83 -3.45
CA ASN A 60 -6.43 -17.63 -2.14
C ASN A 60 -5.79 -16.25 -1.99
N GLY A 61 -5.35 -15.61 -3.08
CA GLY A 61 -4.77 -14.28 -3.04
C GLY A 61 -3.46 -14.20 -2.26
N ALA A 62 -2.58 -15.19 -2.47
CA ALA A 62 -1.32 -15.24 -1.74
C ALA A 62 -0.42 -14.06 -2.08
N ASP A 63 -0.22 -13.77 -3.37
CA ASP A 63 0.51 -12.58 -3.80
C ASP A 63 -0.42 -11.35 -3.79
N ASP A 64 -1.64 -11.51 -4.25
CA ASP A 64 -2.65 -10.47 -4.35
C ASP A 64 -3.78 -10.64 -3.27
N ASN A 65 -3.69 -10.03 -2.06
CA ASN A 65 -2.59 -9.18 -1.61
C ASN A 65 -2.17 -9.57 -0.18
N ALA A 66 -2.13 -10.89 0.14
CA ALA A 66 -1.65 -11.31 1.45
C ALA A 66 -0.17 -10.94 1.66
N THR A 67 0.64 -10.81 0.57
CA THR A 67 2.02 -10.34 0.67
C THR A 67 2.09 -8.89 1.13
N GLY A 68 1.26 -7.99 0.59
CA GLY A 68 1.17 -6.59 1.01
C GLY A 68 0.66 -6.45 2.44
N THR A 69 -0.41 -7.17 2.79
CA THR A 69 -0.94 -7.19 4.16
C THR A 69 0.12 -7.68 5.16
N THR A 70 0.86 -8.74 4.82
CA THR A 70 1.99 -9.23 5.64
C THR A 70 3.05 -8.16 5.83
N ALA A 71 3.38 -7.41 4.77
CA ALA A 71 4.33 -6.32 4.86
C ALA A 71 3.85 -5.23 5.83
N VAL A 72 2.60 -4.79 5.75
CA VAL A 72 2.03 -3.78 6.66
C VAL A 72 2.16 -4.23 8.12
N VAL A 73 1.82 -5.49 8.43
CA VAL A 73 1.92 -6.05 9.78
C VAL A 73 3.37 -6.09 10.27
N LEU A 74 4.30 -6.59 9.44
CA LEU A 74 5.71 -6.70 9.79
C LEU A 74 6.38 -5.32 9.95
N LEU A 75 6.00 -4.33 9.14
CA LEU A 75 6.46 -2.95 9.29
C LEU A 75 5.97 -2.33 10.60
N ALA A 76 4.70 -2.53 10.94
CA ALA A 76 4.12 -2.08 12.21
C ALA A 76 4.85 -2.71 13.40
N GLU A 77 5.08 -4.02 13.37
CA GLU A 77 5.81 -4.75 14.41
C GLU A 77 7.27 -4.29 14.54
N ALA A 78 7.97 -4.11 13.42
CA ALA A 78 9.35 -3.66 13.42
C ALA A 78 9.48 -2.24 13.98
N MET A 79 8.66 -1.32 13.50
CA MET A 79 8.71 0.09 13.94
C MET A 79 8.28 0.26 15.39
N ALA A 80 7.36 -0.56 15.91
CA ALA A 80 6.97 -0.56 17.31
C ALA A 80 8.14 -0.93 18.27
N LYS A 81 9.17 -1.62 17.77
CA LYS A 81 10.39 -1.99 18.51
C LYS A 81 11.54 -0.98 18.32
N MET A 82 11.35 0.03 17.49
CA MET A 82 12.33 1.07 17.20
C MET A 82 12.01 2.35 18.01
N PRO A 83 12.94 3.31 18.08
CA PRO A 83 12.63 4.64 18.60
C PRO A 83 11.43 5.25 17.84
N ALA A 84 10.55 5.95 18.56
CA ALA A 84 9.37 6.54 17.95
C ALA A 84 9.75 7.51 16.82
N PRO A 85 9.03 7.49 15.68
CA PRO A 85 9.36 8.28 14.50
C PRO A 85 9.06 9.77 14.71
N ARG A 86 9.53 10.62 13.80
CA ARG A 86 9.26 12.07 13.85
C ARG A 86 7.79 12.41 13.50
N ARG A 87 7.11 11.55 12.72
CA ARG A 87 5.69 11.69 12.34
C ARG A 87 4.91 10.46 12.79
N ASN A 88 3.63 10.64 13.02
CA ASN A 88 2.75 9.51 13.27
C ASN A 88 2.69 8.59 12.06
N VAL A 89 2.65 7.28 12.29
CA VAL A 89 2.45 6.29 11.22
C VAL A 89 1.13 5.56 11.47
N LEU A 90 0.23 5.63 10.50
CA LEU A 90 -1.00 4.85 10.50
C LEU A 90 -0.83 3.67 9.56
N PHE A 91 -0.83 2.47 10.11
CA PHE A 91 -0.87 1.22 9.36
C PHE A 91 -2.32 0.82 9.12
N VAL A 92 -2.67 0.50 7.88
CA VAL A 92 -4.05 0.19 7.48
C VAL A 92 -4.09 -1.04 6.59
N CYS A 93 -4.90 -2.04 6.98
CA CYS A 93 -5.31 -3.10 6.08
C CYS A 93 -6.74 -2.77 5.60
N PHE A 94 -6.89 -2.45 4.32
CA PHE A 94 -8.17 -2.09 3.73
C PHE A 94 -8.99 -3.33 3.37
N ALA A 95 -10.30 -3.20 3.52
CA ALA A 95 -11.27 -4.21 3.11
C ALA A 95 -11.87 -3.85 1.75
N ALA A 96 -12.32 -4.86 1.02
CA ALA A 96 -13.12 -4.73 -0.20
C ALA A 96 -12.47 -3.84 -1.28
N GLU A 97 -11.17 -3.97 -1.45
CA GLU A 97 -10.40 -3.38 -2.56
C GLU A 97 -10.91 -3.95 -3.88
N GLU A 98 -11.03 -5.28 -3.96
CA GLU A 98 -11.48 -6.06 -5.11
C GLU A 98 -12.94 -5.77 -5.54
N ARG A 99 -13.67 -5.11 -4.68
CA ARG A 99 -15.05 -4.63 -4.93
C ARG A 99 -15.09 -3.15 -5.35
N GLY A 100 -13.94 -2.61 -5.76
CA GLY A 100 -13.78 -1.25 -6.25
C GLY A 100 -13.36 -0.26 -5.18
N LEU A 101 -12.34 -0.59 -4.41
CA LEU A 101 -11.67 0.28 -3.43
C LEU A 101 -12.62 0.75 -2.30
N LEU A 102 -13.60 -0.08 -1.89
CA LEU A 102 -14.66 0.39 -0.98
C LEU A 102 -14.10 0.79 0.38
N GLY A 103 -13.14 0.02 0.93
CA GLY A 103 -12.55 0.31 2.23
C GLY A 103 -11.75 1.61 2.25
N SER A 104 -10.89 1.83 1.26
CA SER A 104 -10.10 3.07 1.18
C SER A 104 -10.96 4.28 0.80
N LYS A 105 -12.01 4.11 0.00
CA LYS A 105 -13.00 5.17 -0.27
C LYS A 105 -13.71 5.59 1.02
N ALA A 106 -14.26 4.63 1.77
CA ALA A 106 -14.90 4.90 3.04
C ALA A 106 -13.95 5.60 4.04
N PHE A 107 -12.69 5.13 4.11
CA PHE A 107 -11.66 5.78 4.90
C PHE A 107 -11.43 7.24 4.51
N CYS A 108 -11.36 7.52 3.21
CA CYS A 108 -11.12 8.87 2.71
C CYS A 108 -12.35 9.78 2.72
N GLU A 109 -13.56 9.22 2.77
CA GLU A 109 -14.81 9.97 2.91
C GLU A 109 -15.07 10.39 4.35
N GLU A 110 -14.83 9.48 5.32
CA GLU A 110 -14.96 9.74 6.75
C GLU A 110 -13.65 9.38 7.48
N PRO A 111 -12.57 10.15 7.30
CA PRO A 111 -11.26 9.76 7.77
C PRO A 111 -11.17 9.85 9.31
N PRO A 112 -10.47 8.87 9.97
CA PRO A 112 -10.27 8.91 11.42
C PRO A 112 -9.26 9.98 11.85
N LEU A 113 -8.60 10.62 10.89
CA LEU A 113 -7.61 11.67 11.08
C LEU A 113 -7.72 12.70 9.93
N PRO A 114 -7.26 13.96 10.11
CA PRO A 114 -7.33 14.98 9.08
C PRO A 114 -6.48 14.58 7.85
N LEU A 115 -7.11 14.44 6.66
CA LEU A 115 -6.38 14.04 5.44
C LEU A 115 -5.40 15.10 4.94
N ASP A 116 -5.62 16.37 5.25
CA ASP A 116 -4.68 17.47 4.97
C ASP A 116 -3.40 17.40 5.82
N ARG A 117 -3.38 16.51 6.82
CA ARG A 117 -2.21 16.19 7.65
C ARG A 117 -1.52 14.91 7.22
N VAL A 118 -2.08 14.16 6.28
CA VAL A 118 -1.41 13.00 5.68
C VAL A 118 -0.44 13.48 4.62
N ILE A 119 0.86 13.34 4.89
CA ILE A 119 1.90 13.80 3.97
C ILE A 119 2.15 12.81 2.82
N ALA A 120 1.90 11.53 3.05
CA ALA A 120 2.02 10.48 2.04
C ALA A 120 1.21 9.24 2.41
N ASN A 121 0.72 8.53 1.38
CA ASN A 121 0.30 7.14 1.51
C ASN A 121 1.25 6.24 0.70
N LEU A 122 1.87 5.29 1.40
CA LEU A 122 2.63 4.17 0.85
C LEU A 122 1.68 2.96 0.83
N ASN A 123 1.11 2.65 -0.32
CA ASN A 123 0.30 1.46 -0.51
C ASN A 123 1.18 0.31 -1.04
N ILE A 124 0.98 -0.90 -0.54
CA ILE A 124 1.83 -2.06 -0.85
C ILE A 124 1.00 -3.09 -1.59
N GLU A 125 1.46 -3.49 -2.77
CA GLU A 125 0.76 -4.38 -3.69
C GLU A 125 1.66 -5.47 -4.22
N MET A 126 1.25 -6.74 -4.08
CA MET A 126 1.85 -7.88 -4.78
C MET A 126 3.40 -7.84 -4.77
N ILE A 127 4.01 -8.24 -3.68
CA ILE A 127 5.47 -8.16 -3.49
C ILE A 127 6.14 -9.54 -3.40
N GLY A 128 5.42 -10.62 -3.71
CA GLY A 128 5.89 -11.98 -3.50
C GLY A 128 6.35 -12.72 -4.75
N ARG A 129 6.03 -12.24 -5.96
CA ARG A 129 6.31 -12.97 -7.22
C ARG A 129 7.01 -12.08 -8.24
N PRO A 130 8.35 -11.90 -8.13
CA PRO A 130 9.11 -11.03 -9.01
C PRO A 130 9.10 -11.51 -10.46
N GLU A 131 9.24 -10.57 -11.41
CA GLU A 131 9.68 -10.93 -12.75
C GLU A 131 11.13 -11.45 -12.69
N ARG A 132 11.43 -12.43 -13.52
CA ARG A 132 12.77 -13.00 -13.62
C ARG A 132 13.82 -11.91 -13.88
N GLY A 133 14.85 -11.84 -13.02
CA GLY A 133 15.91 -10.84 -13.09
C GLY A 133 15.60 -9.54 -12.33
N ASN A 134 14.41 -9.45 -11.71
CA ASN A 134 14.01 -8.35 -10.85
C ASN A 134 13.91 -8.76 -9.37
N GLU A 135 14.53 -9.86 -8.98
CA GLU A 135 14.54 -10.32 -7.59
C GLU A 135 15.17 -9.26 -6.68
N GLY A 136 14.44 -8.87 -5.65
CA GLY A 136 14.83 -7.82 -4.70
C GLY A 136 14.71 -6.39 -5.23
N LYS A 137 13.99 -6.18 -6.32
CA LYS A 137 13.67 -4.87 -6.88
C LYS A 137 12.17 -4.61 -6.83
N ALA A 138 11.77 -3.35 -6.82
CA ALA A 138 10.38 -2.91 -6.79
C ALA A 138 10.09 -1.92 -7.91
N TRP A 139 8.83 -1.56 -8.08
CA TRP A 139 8.38 -0.50 -8.97
C TRP A 139 7.24 0.29 -8.33
N VAL A 140 7.03 1.52 -8.77
CA VAL A 140 6.04 2.45 -8.21
C VAL A 140 5.04 2.86 -9.27
N THR A 141 3.76 2.78 -8.95
CA THR A 141 2.69 3.27 -9.83
C THR A 141 2.77 4.78 -9.99
N GLY A 142 2.64 5.27 -11.22
CA GLY A 142 2.68 6.71 -11.45
C GLY A 142 3.98 7.38 -11.02
N SER A 143 5.14 6.74 -11.19
CA SER A 143 6.47 7.17 -10.72
C SER A 143 6.86 8.60 -11.15
N GLY A 144 6.31 9.10 -12.25
CA GLY A 144 6.55 10.47 -12.73
C GLY A 144 5.56 11.53 -12.20
N TYR A 145 4.61 11.17 -11.34
CA TYR A 145 3.58 12.12 -10.87
C TYR A 145 3.97 12.87 -9.59
N SER A 146 4.99 12.41 -8.89
CA SER A 146 5.54 13.08 -7.70
C SER A 146 7.02 12.73 -7.53
N ASP A 147 7.67 13.29 -6.52
CA ASP A 147 9.02 12.91 -6.10
C ASP A 147 9.06 11.63 -5.24
N PHE A 148 7.91 11.00 -4.98
CA PHE A 148 7.79 9.81 -4.14
C PHE A 148 8.66 8.64 -4.62
N ALA A 149 8.70 8.36 -5.93
CA ALA A 149 9.51 7.27 -6.47
C ALA A 149 11.01 7.50 -6.22
N ALA A 150 11.50 8.73 -6.35
CA ALA A 150 12.90 9.05 -6.07
C ALA A 150 13.24 8.86 -4.58
N ILE A 151 12.29 9.20 -3.68
CA ILE A 151 12.44 8.96 -2.24
C ILE A 151 12.52 7.45 -1.97
N CYS A 152 11.66 6.65 -2.58
CA CYS A 152 11.65 5.21 -2.44
C CYS A 152 12.96 4.57 -2.92
N ASP A 153 13.43 4.95 -4.12
CA ASP A 153 14.65 4.40 -4.69
C ASP A 153 15.88 4.71 -3.82
N GLN A 154 16.00 5.96 -3.39
CA GLN A 154 17.08 6.37 -2.48
C GLN A 154 17.03 5.65 -1.13
N ALA A 155 15.85 5.42 -0.58
CA ALA A 155 15.69 4.73 0.70
C ALA A 155 16.00 3.24 0.56
N MET A 156 15.45 2.56 -0.44
CA MET A 156 15.67 1.13 -0.68
C MET A 156 17.12 0.78 -0.98
N ALA A 157 17.87 1.70 -1.59
CA ALA A 157 19.29 1.50 -1.86
C ALA A 157 20.13 1.21 -0.60
N LYS A 158 19.69 1.65 0.58
CA LYS A 158 20.37 1.40 1.87
C LYS A 158 20.45 -0.09 2.21
N THR A 159 19.43 -0.86 1.82
CA THR A 159 19.37 -2.33 2.01
C THR A 159 19.69 -3.11 0.73
N GLY A 160 20.26 -2.43 -0.28
CA GLY A 160 20.61 -3.02 -1.57
C GLY A 160 19.40 -3.31 -2.47
N GLY A 161 18.25 -2.70 -2.18
CA GLY A 161 17.09 -2.67 -3.07
C GLY A 161 17.24 -1.60 -4.15
N ALA A 162 16.37 -1.62 -5.14
CA ALA A 162 16.28 -0.60 -6.19
C ALA A 162 14.87 -0.56 -6.78
N LEU A 163 14.53 0.56 -7.39
CA LEU A 163 13.37 0.62 -8.26
C LEU A 163 13.75 0.27 -9.70
N VAL A 164 12.82 -0.36 -10.39
CA VAL A 164 12.90 -0.65 -11.82
C VAL A 164 11.68 -0.09 -12.54
N ASP A 165 11.82 0.15 -13.82
CA ASP A 165 10.68 0.50 -14.66
C ASP A 165 9.80 -0.72 -14.89
N PHE A 166 8.50 -0.53 -14.68
CA PHE A 166 7.48 -1.51 -15.02
C PHE A 166 6.53 -0.92 -16.04
N ARG A 167 6.42 -1.57 -17.19
CA ARG A 167 5.70 -1.04 -18.35
C ARG A 167 4.27 -0.59 -18.06
N MET A 168 3.58 -1.28 -17.14
CA MET A 168 2.19 -1.00 -16.79
C MET A 168 2.03 -0.09 -15.57
N ALA A 169 3.11 0.34 -14.92
CA ALA A 169 3.04 1.09 -13.66
C ALA A 169 2.12 2.32 -13.71
N ASN A 170 2.14 3.06 -14.83
CA ASN A 170 1.28 4.24 -14.99
C ASN A 170 -0.20 3.87 -15.21
N GLN A 171 -0.49 2.72 -15.84
CA GLN A 171 -1.86 2.24 -16.06
C GLN A 171 -2.47 1.74 -14.75
N LEU A 172 -1.65 1.17 -13.88
CA LEU A 172 -2.05 0.64 -12.58
C LEU A 172 -2.19 1.73 -11.49
N PHE A 173 -1.81 2.98 -11.76
CA PHE A 173 -1.84 4.05 -10.77
C PHE A 173 -3.22 4.29 -10.13
N ALA A 174 -4.29 4.07 -10.90
CA ALA A 174 -5.68 4.28 -10.44
C ALA A 174 -6.39 2.97 -10.08
N GLN A 175 -5.66 1.86 -9.96
CA GLN A 175 -6.24 0.53 -9.82
C GLN A 175 -6.17 -0.01 -8.38
N SER A 176 -5.64 0.74 -7.41
CA SER A 176 -5.54 0.31 -6.03
C SER A 176 -5.84 1.43 -5.03
N ASP A 177 -5.82 1.11 -3.75
CA ASP A 177 -6.25 1.94 -2.62
C ASP A 177 -5.53 3.31 -2.51
N ASN A 178 -4.30 3.43 -3.02
CA ASN A 178 -3.61 4.71 -3.13
C ASN A 178 -4.46 5.77 -3.84
N PHE A 179 -5.29 5.35 -4.80
CA PHE A 179 -6.06 6.30 -5.62
C PHE A 179 -7.16 7.02 -4.85
N SER A 180 -7.69 6.41 -3.79
CA SER A 180 -8.63 7.08 -2.87
C SER A 180 -7.98 8.30 -2.20
N PHE A 181 -6.72 8.21 -1.81
CA PHE A 181 -5.94 9.33 -1.26
C PHE A 181 -5.58 10.36 -2.33
N VAL A 182 -5.21 9.92 -3.53
CA VAL A 182 -4.96 10.82 -4.69
C VAL A 182 -6.16 11.71 -4.96
N ARG A 183 -7.38 11.17 -4.94
CA ARG A 183 -8.62 11.93 -5.10
C ARG A 183 -8.80 13.04 -4.05
N LYS A 184 -8.20 12.91 -2.88
CA LYS A 184 -8.19 13.91 -1.80
C LYS A 184 -6.97 14.84 -1.86
N GLY A 185 -6.08 14.66 -2.85
CA GLY A 185 -4.89 15.50 -3.05
C GLY A 185 -3.65 15.04 -2.30
N VAL A 186 -3.72 13.96 -1.55
CA VAL A 186 -2.58 13.37 -0.85
C VAL A 186 -1.63 12.72 -1.84
N VAL A 187 -0.31 12.91 -1.70
CA VAL A 187 0.68 12.16 -2.48
C VAL A 187 0.59 10.69 -2.08
N ALA A 188 0.16 9.85 -3.00
CA ALA A 188 -0.11 8.44 -2.73
C ALA A 188 0.24 7.58 -3.96
N HIS A 189 0.98 6.52 -3.70
CA HIS A 189 1.42 5.58 -4.73
C HIS A 189 1.38 4.16 -4.21
N SER A 190 1.08 3.20 -5.09
CA SER A 190 1.35 1.81 -4.79
C SER A 190 2.78 1.47 -5.16
N ILE A 191 3.47 0.76 -4.27
CA ILE A 191 4.74 0.10 -4.53
C ILE A 191 4.49 -1.39 -4.65
N SER A 192 4.98 -1.98 -5.73
CA SER A 192 4.89 -3.40 -5.98
C SER A 192 6.28 -3.95 -6.34
N ALA A 193 6.47 -5.22 -6.12
CA ALA A 193 7.69 -5.93 -6.50
C ALA A 193 7.34 -7.26 -7.19
N GLY A 194 6.10 -7.40 -7.58
CA GLY A 194 5.54 -8.53 -8.29
C GLY A 194 5.42 -8.30 -9.79
N SER A 195 4.86 -9.32 -10.42
CA SER A 195 4.46 -9.32 -11.82
C SER A 195 2.95 -9.58 -11.93
N LEU A 196 2.34 -9.20 -13.03
CA LEU A 196 1.00 -9.69 -13.37
C LEU A 196 1.13 -11.11 -13.93
N HIS A 197 1.33 -12.06 -13.03
CA HIS A 197 1.52 -13.48 -13.36
C HIS A 197 0.20 -14.15 -13.81
N SER A 198 0.30 -15.33 -14.45
CA SER A 198 -0.86 -16.03 -15.00
C SER A 198 -1.86 -16.53 -13.97
N ASP A 199 -1.49 -16.55 -12.70
CA ASP A 199 -2.36 -16.95 -11.59
C ASP A 199 -3.07 -15.74 -10.93
N TYR A 200 -2.83 -14.51 -11.41
CA TYR A 200 -3.51 -13.31 -10.93
C TYR A 200 -5.03 -13.48 -11.07
N HIS A 201 -5.77 -13.25 -9.98
CA HIS A 201 -7.21 -13.48 -9.88
C HIS A 201 -7.65 -14.93 -10.22
N ALA A 202 -6.80 -15.90 -9.86
CA ALA A 202 -7.07 -17.32 -10.10
C ALA A 202 -6.67 -18.18 -8.88
N PRO A 203 -7.22 -19.42 -8.76
CA PRO A 203 -6.89 -20.32 -7.65
C PRO A 203 -5.39 -20.65 -7.52
N GLY A 204 -4.65 -20.47 -8.60
CA GLY A 204 -3.19 -20.72 -8.61
C GLY A 204 -2.34 -19.68 -7.90
N ASP A 205 -2.91 -18.59 -7.37
CA ASP A 205 -2.17 -17.62 -6.53
C ASP A 205 -2.00 -18.16 -5.11
N GLU A 206 -0.96 -18.98 -4.95
CA GLU A 206 -0.70 -19.82 -3.79
C GLU A 206 0.59 -19.46 -3.08
N VAL A 207 0.62 -19.65 -1.76
CA VAL A 207 1.79 -19.39 -0.90
C VAL A 207 3.03 -20.15 -1.39
N ALA A 208 2.86 -21.37 -1.89
CA ALA A 208 3.96 -22.20 -2.41
C ALA A 208 4.70 -21.58 -3.62
N LYS A 209 4.11 -20.58 -4.27
CA LYS A 209 4.69 -19.88 -5.43
C LYS A 209 5.38 -18.55 -5.06
N LEU A 210 5.31 -18.14 -3.80
CA LEU A 210 5.95 -16.91 -3.33
C LEU A 210 7.47 -17.08 -3.20
N ASP A 211 8.22 -16.08 -3.64
CA ASP A 211 9.65 -15.94 -3.38
C ASP A 211 9.87 -15.21 -2.06
N ILE A 212 9.94 -15.97 -0.96
CA ILE A 212 10.11 -15.42 0.39
C ILE A 212 11.42 -14.62 0.56
N PRO A 213 12.58 -15.05 0.02
CA PRO A 213 13.80 -14.24 0.01
C PRO A 213 13.61 -12.88 -0.66
N HIS A 214 12.98 -12.84 -1.84
CA HIS A 214 12.64 -11.60 -2.53
C HIS A 214 11.74 -10.71 -1.66
N MET A 215 10.61 -11.26 -1.21
CA MET A 215 9.65 -10.56 -0.36
C MET A 215 10.31 -9.98 0.91
N THR A 216 11.17 -10.76 1.57
CA THR A 216 11.92 -10.32 2.75
C THR A 216 12.80 -9.11 2.44
N LYS A 217 13.50 -9.13 1.30
CA LYS A 217 14.34 -8.02 0.87
C LYS A 217 13.51 -6.76 0.59
N ILE A 218 12.37 -6.93 -0.07
CA ILE A 218 11.44 -5.83 -0.34
C ILE A 218 10.92 -5.22 0.96
N ILE A 219 10.43 -6.01 1.91
CA ILE A 219 9.91 -5.51 3.20
C ILE A 219 10.97 -4.73 3.97
N ARG A 220 12.24 -5.17 3.95
CA ARG A 220 13.34 -4.40 4.53
C ARG A 220 13.53 -3.04 3.85
N GLY A 221 13.46 -3.00 2.52
CA GLY A 221 13.50 -1.76 1.77
C GLY A 221 12.31 -0.84 2.08
N LEU A 222 11.10 -1.41 2.24
CA LEU A 222 9.91 -0.67 2.62
C LEU A 222 9.98 -0.09 4.04
N LEU A 223 10.70 -0.74 4.95
CA LEU A 223 11.00 -0.15 6.26
C LEU A 223 11.84 1.12 6.09
N ASP A 224 12.91 1.06 5.29
CA ASP A 224 13.73 2.25 5.01
C ASP A 224 12.92 3.36 4.31
N VAL A 225 12.00 3.01 3.39
CA VAL A 225 11.07 3.96 2.76
C VAL A 225 10.17 4.61 3.81
N THR A 226 9.58 3.82 4.69
CA THR A 226 8.69 4.34 5.75
C THR A 226 9.45 5.30 6.67
N LEU A 227 10.65 4.93 7.10
CA LEU A 227 11.51 5.79 7.91
C LEU A 227 11.89 7.07 7.16
N ALA A 228 12.24 6.99 5.88
CA ALA A 228 12.56 8.16 5.08
C ALA A 228 11.37 9.12 4.92
N LEU A 229 10.14 8.59 4.82
CA LEU A 229 8.92 9.40 4.77
C LEU A 229 8.64 10.05 6.12
N THR A 230 8.86 9.35 7.24
CA THR A 230 8.60 9.87 8.58
C THR A 230 9.59 10.93 9.01
N ASP A 231 10.87 10.83 8.62
CA ASP A 231 11.95 11.66 9.18
C ASP A 231 12.36 12.85 8.28
N ARG A 232 11.91 12.89 7.03
CA ARG A 232 12.26 13.97 6.11
C ARG A 232 11.69 15.33 6.55
N ASP A 233 12.37 16.42 6.17
CA ASP A 233 11.92 17.77 6.50
C ASP A 233 10.68 18.18 5.70
N ASN A 234 10.71 17.98 4.39
CA ASN A 234 9.64 18.37 3.49
C ASN A 234 8.79 17.16 3.08
N PRO A 235 7.45 17.26 3.10
CA PRO A 235 6.57 16.24 2.53
C PRO A 235 6.90 15.95 1.07
N PRO A 236 6.57 14.76 0.54
CA PRO A 236 6.59 14.51 -0.90
C PRO A 236 5.68 15.50 -1.63
N VAL A 237 6.05 15.87 -2.85
CA VAL A 237 5.32 16.86 -3.65
C VAL A 237 4.92 16.32 -5.02
N TRP A 238 3.76 16.74 -5.49
CA TRP A 238 3.32 16.45 -6.84
C TRP A 238 4.20 17.14 -7.89
N SER A 239 4.52 16.46 -8.98
CA SER A 239 5.11 17.04 -10.17
C SER A 239 4.05 17.81 -10.98
N GLU A 240 4.46 18.57 -11.98
CA GLU A 240 3.52 19.20 -12.93
C GLU A 240 2.56 18.19 -13.58
N LYS A 241 3.04 16.97 -13.89
CA LYS A 241 2.21 15.88 -14.42
C LYS A 241 1.19 15.40 -13.39
N GLY A 242 1.61 15.27 -12.13
CA GLY A 242 0.72 14.90 -11.03
C GLY A 242 -0.34 15.96 -10.77
N GLU A 243 0.03 17.22 -10.74
CA GLU A 243 -0.91 18.33 -10.64
C GLU A 243 -1.95 18.34 -11.77
N ALA A 244 -1.55 17.99 -12.99
CA ALA A 244 -2.47 17.85 -14.12
C ALA A 244 -3.46 16.70 -13.92
N VAL A 245 -3.05 15.59 -13.29
CA VAL A 245 -3.95 14.50 -12.90
C VAL A 245 -4.96 14.98 -11.87
N LEU A 246 -4.49 15.64 -10.79
CA LEU A 246 -5.38 16.16 -9.74
C LEU A 246 -6.41 17.15 -10.29
N LYS A 247 -6.02 18.03 -11.19
CA LYS A 247 -6.95 18.99 -11.84
C LYS A 247 -8.05 18.30 -12.65
N ARG A 248 -7.77 17.15 -13.26
CA ARG A 248 -8.78 16.35 -13.97
C ARG A 248 -9.77 15.66 -13.04
N LEU A 249 -9.29 15.20 -11.87
CA LEU A 249 -10.12 14.52 -10.87
C LEU A 249 -11.07 15.45 -10.11
N ARG A 250 -10.78 16.75 -10.09
CA ARG A 250 -11.62 17.79 -9.44
C ARG A 250 -12.73 18.36 -10.35
N ARG A 251 -12.74 17.96 -11.62
CA ARG A 251 -13.79 18.34 -12.62
C ARG A 251 -14.92 17.33 -12.64
#